data_467c4767dcf3a2c97f7df4d6bdb17afd
#
_entry.id   467c4767dcf3a2c97f7df4d6bdb17afd
#
_cell.length_a   1.000
_cell.length_b   1.000
_cell.length_c   1.000
_cell.angle_alpha   90.00
_cell.angle_beta   90.00
_cell.angle_gamma   90.00
#
_symmetry.space_group_name_H-M   'P 1'
#
loop_
_entity.id
_entity.type
_entity.pdbx_description
1 polymer ?
#
loop_
_entity_poly.entity_id
_entity_poly.type
_entity_poly.pdbx_seq_one_letter_code
_entity_poly.pdbx_strand_id
1 'polypeptide(L)'
;MKKGDVCEGIIERYDFPNKGSFQVDERKVTIKGALPGQKVKYMVTKKKSGMAEGKVLEVLERSPLEDVEPTCHYFGACGGCAYQTMSYDNQPKLKADMVKALLDRVLLAEDSNSKDYEWEGILGSPSQTAYRNKMEFTFGDAYKDGPLALGLHQKGSFYDILTVDGCEIIGADWSRILTATLAFFSGRNVPFFHRMRHEGILRNLVVRQSRANGQFLINLVTSTQWDTYGFDVKQLLQAFVEMLLELEKSDAFAGSIAGILYTENDALGDVVQSDRMELLYGQDYIEEEILGLKFKI
;
A
#
# COMPACT_ATOMS: atom_id res chain seq x y z
N MET A 1 -16.73 -26.85 -12.44
CA MET A 1 -16.02 -25.54 -12.24
C MET A 1 -14.76 -25.57 -13.09
N LYS A 2 -14.61 -24.62 -14.03
CA LYS A 2 -13.45 -24.43 -14.94
C LYS A 2 -12.90 -23.00 -14.77
N LYS A 3 -11.69 -22.75 -15.22
CA LYS A 3 -11.14 -21.38 -15.28
C LYS A 3 -12.01 -20.53 -16.19
N GLY A 4 -12.39 -19.34 -15.73
CA GLY A 4 -13.30 -18.42 -16.41
C GLY A 4 -14.78 -18.58 -16.02
N ASP A 5 -15.18 -19.66 -15.37
CA ASP A 5 -16.56 -19.82 -14.88
C ASP A 5 -16.88 -18.71 -13.87
N VAL A 6 -18.11 -18.17 -13.95
CA VAL A 6 -18.68 -17.22 -13.01
C VAL A 6 -19.64 -17.99 -12.11
N CYS A 7 -19.40 -17.92 -10.81
CA CYS A 7 -20.14 -18.66 -9.79
C CYS A 7 -20.50 -17.74 -8.62
N GLU A 8 -21.40 -18.22 -7.74
CA GLU A 8 -21.72 -17.58 -6.46
C GLU A 8 -21.31 -18.49 -5.31
N GLY A 9 -21.02 -17.90 -4.15
CA GLY A 9 -20.70 -18.62 -2.93
C GLY A 9 -20.71 -17.72 -1.70
N ILE A 10 -20.88 -18.36 -0.53
CA ILE A 10 -20.83 -17.68 0.76
C ILE A 10 -19.48 -17.99 1.40
N ILE A 11 -18.78 -16.96 1.86
CA ILE A 11 -17.49 -17.10 2.53
C ILE A 11 -17.71 -17.66 3.94
N GLU A 12 -17.24 -18.87 4.21
CA GLU A 12 -17.41 -19.58 5.47
C GLU A 12 -16.23 -19.35 6.43
N ARG A 13 -15.02 -19.20 5.89
CA ARG A 13 -13.77 -19.09 6.65
C ARG A 13 -12.92 -17.96 6.13
N TYR A 14 -12.08 -17.44 7.01
CA TYR A 14 -11.12 -16.40 6.66
C TYR A 14 -9.73 -16.81 7.11
N ASP A 15 -8.90 -17.20 6.16
CA ASP A 15 -7.55 -17.67 6.40
C ASP A 15 -6.52 -16.55 6.23
N PHE A 16 -5.44 -16.63 6.99
CA PHE A 16 -4.27 -15.73 6.82
C PHE A 16 -3.57 -15.99 5.47
N PRO A 17 -3.09 -14.94 4.75
CA PRO A 17 -3.41 -13.53 4.88
C PRO A 17 -4.62 -13.16 3.99
N ASN A 18 -5.70 -12.67 4.57
CA ASN A 18 -6.85 -12.09 3.87
C ASN A 18 -7.48 -12.99 2.78
N LYS A 19 -7.68 -14.25 3.08
CA LYS A 19 -8.25 -15.24 2.15
C LYS A 19 -9.56 -15.78 2.67
N GLY A 20 -10.67 -15.29 2.08
CA GLY A 20 -11.97 -15.94 2.27
C GLY A 20 -11.99 -17.33 1.61
N SER A 21 -12.59 -18.31 2.25
CA SER A 21 -12.73 -19.64 1.68
C SER A 21 -14.04 -20.32 2.06
N PHE A 22 -14.48 -21.25 1.21
CA PHE A 22 -15.65 -22.09 1.40
C PHE A 22 -15.50 -23.38 0.60
N GLN A 23 -16.39 -24.35 0.84
CA GLN A 23 -16.38 -25.63 0.14
C GLN A 23 -17.45 -25.65 -0.95
N VAL A 24 -17.10 -26.21 -2.12
CA VAL A 24 -18.04 -26.57 -3.18
C VAL A 24 -17.72 -27.99 -3.58
N ASP A 25 -18.64 -28.90 -3.31
CA ASP A 25 -18.42 -30.34 -3.41
C ASP A 25 -17.18 -30.75 -2.57
N GLU A 26 -16.22 -31.40 -3.17
CA GLU A 26 -14.94 -31.77 -2.51
C GLU A 26 -13.81 -30.76 -2.71
N ARG A 27 -14.12 -29.51 -3.15
CA ARG A 27 -13.12 -28.51 -3.48
C ARG A 27 -13.17 -27.31 -2.55
N LYS A 28 -12.01 -26.94 -2.01
CA LYS A 28 -11.84 -25.64 -1.33
C LYS A 28 -11.72 -24.54 -2.38
N VAL A 29 -12.64 -23.57 -2.35
CA VAL A 29 -12.58 -22.32 -3.13
C VAL A 29 -11.99 -21.23 -2.25
N THR A 30 -10.98 -20.53 -2.75
CA THR A 30 -10.32 -19.43 -2.03
C THR A 30 -10.44 -18.14 -2.82
N ILE A 31 -10.89 -17.09 -2.15
CA ILE A 31 -11.11 -15.77 -2.75
C ILE A 31 -10.37 -14.71 -1.92
N LYS A 32 -9.37 -14.07 -2.53
CA LYS A 32 -8.59 -13.03 -1.85
C LYS A 32 -9.44 -11.80 -1.56
N GLY A 33 -9.41 -11.33 -0.31
CA GLY A 33 -10.06 -10.09 0.12
C GLY A 33 -11.58 -10.16 0.30
N ALA A 34 -12.20 -11.35 0.15
CA ALA A 34 -13.60 -11.56 0.50
C ALA A 34 -13.72 -11.89 1.98
N LEU A 35 -14.63 -11.22 2.69
CA LEU A 35 -14.80 -11.33 4.16
C LEU A 35 -15.73 -12.50 4.54
N PRO A 36 -15.56 -13.11 5.73
CA PRO A 36 -16.43 -14.17 6.19
C PRO A 36 -17.88 -13.69 6.30
N GLY A 37 -18.83 -14.51 5.86
CA GLY A 37 -20.25 -14.20 5.80
C GLY A 37 -20.69 -13.43 4.54
N GLN A 38 -19.77 -12.91 3.73
CA GLN A 38 -20.14 -12.32 2.44
C GLN A 38 -20.68 -13.40 1.49
N LYS A 39 -21.78 -13.08 0.77
CA LYS A 39 -22.15 -13.77 -0.46
C LYS A 39 -21.56 -13.04 -1.65
N VAL A 40 -20.74 -13.73 -2.42
CA VAL A 40 -20.00 -13.12 -3.51
C VAL A 40 -20.28 -13.81 -4.84
N LYS A 41 -20.33 -13.01 -5.90
CA LYS A 41 -20.21 -13.47 -7.27
C LYS A 41 -18.74 -13.41 -7.64
N TYR A 42 -18.18 -14.51 -8.09
CA TYR A 42 -16.74 -14.60 -8.37
C TYR A 42 -16.45 -15.32 -9.68
N MET A 43 -15.33 -14.98 -10.29
CA MET A 43 -14.78 -15.68 -11.45
C MET A 43 -13.64 -16.60 -11.03
N VAL A 44 -13.66 -17.84 -11.46
CA VAL A 44 -12.59 -18.82 -11.24
C VAL A 44 -11.36 -18.41 -12.04
N THR A 45 -10.26 -18.10 -11.34
CA THR A 45 -8.99 -17.68 -11.96
C THR A 45 -8.01 -18.83 -12.12
N LYS A 46 -8.04 -19.79 -11.20
CA LYS A 46 -7.14 -20.93 -11.18
C LYS A 46 -7.83 -22.17 -10.61
N LYS A 47 -7.48 -23.34 -11.16
CA LYS A 47 -7.96 -24.63 -10.68
C LYS A 47 -6.79 -25.60 -10.55
N LYS A 48 -6.74 -26.28 -9.42
CA LYS A 48 -5.87 -27.43 -9.15
C LYS A 48 -6.70 -28.57 -8.58
N SER A 49 -6.10 -29.78 -8.44
CA SER A 49 -6.79 -30.90 -7.77
C SER A 49 -7.23 -30.48 -6.36
N GLY A 50 -8.50 -30.65 -6.02
CA GLY A 50 -9.08 -30.31 -4.71
C GLY A 50 -9.19 -28.81 -4.37
N MET A 51 -8.70 -27.89 -5.23
CA MET A 51 -8.67 -26.45 -4.93
C MET A 51 -9.04 -25.59 -6.14
N ALA A 52 -9.67 -24.44 -5.86
CA ALA A 52 -9.87 -23.38 -6.85
C ALA A 52 -9.58 -22.01 -6.23
N GLU A 53 -9.09 -21.09 -7.04
CA GLU A 53 -8.92 -19.69 -6.66
C GLU A 53 -9.88 -18.83 -7.50
N GLY A 54 -10.52 -17.85 -6.87
CA GLY A 54 -11.44 -16.94 -7.53
C GLY A 54 -11.10 -15.47 -7.27
N LYS A 55 -11.58 -14.60 -8.16
CA LYS A 55 -11.57 -13.15 -8.02
C LYS A 55 -13.00 -12.68 -7.84
N VAL A 56 -13.27 -11.87 -6.82
CA VAL A 56 -14.57 -11.23 -6.62
C VAL A 56 -14.90 -10.36 -7.83
N LEU A 57 -16.09 -10.54 -8.36
CA LEU A 57 -16.70 -9.65 -9.34
C LEU A 57 -17.67 -8.69 -8.65
N GLU A 58 -18.43 -9.19 -7.67
CA GLU A 58 -19.48 -8.44 -6.98
C GLU A 58 -19.70 -9.03 -5.58
N VAL A 59 -19.97 -8.19 -4.60
CA VAL A 59 -20.46 -8.59 -3.27
C VAL A 59 -21.99 -8.48 -3.33
N LEU A 60 -22.67 -9.64 -3.34
CA LEU A 60 -24.13 -9.72 -3.42
C LEU A 60 -24.79 -9.43 -2.08
N GLU A 61 -24.17 -9.91 -0.99
CA GLU A 61 -24.62 -9.67 0.39
C GLU A 61 -23.38 -9.37 1.23
N ARG A 62 -23.46 -8.29 2.03
CA ARG A 62 -22.38 -7.89 2.93
C ARG A 62 -22.21 -8.89 4.07
N SER A 63 -20.99 -8.97 4.61
CA SER A 63 -20.72 -9.69 5.84
C SER A 63 -21.43 -9.03 7.03
N PRO A 64 -21.91 -9.79 8.01
CA PRO A 64 -22.37 -9.22 9.29
C PRO A 64 -21.33 -8.39 10.04
N LEU A 65 -20.03 -8.56 9.69
CA LEU A 65 -18.92 -7.78 10.24
C LEU A 65 -18.78 -6.40 9.57
N GLU A 66 -19.42 -6.17 8.43
CA GLU A 66 -19.40 -4.90 7.69
C GLU A 66 -20.49 -3.98 8.21
N ASP A 67 -20.23 -3.38 9.34
CA ASP A 67 -21.18 -2.61 10.18
C ASP A 67 -21.03 -1.09 10.04
N VAL A 68 -20.11 -0.61 9.19
CA VAL A 68 -19.90 0.82 8.91
C VAL A 68 -19.73 1.08 7.42
N GLU A 69 -19.99 2.30 7.00
CA GLU A 69 -19.64 2.77 5.66
C GLU A 69 -18.19 3.30 5.66
N PRO A 70 -17.40 3.02 4.61
CA PRO A 70 -16.05 3.52 4.52
C PRO A 70 -16.03 5.04 4.38
N THR A 71 -15.19 5.71 5.16
CA THR A 71 -15.02 7.17 5.12
C THR A 71 -14.11 7.61 3.97
N CYS A 72 -13.12 6.76 3.61
CA CYS A 72 -12.20 7.03 2.52
C CYS A 72 -12.89 6.86 1.15
N HIS A 73 -12.99 7.94 0.39
CA HIS A 73 -13.61 7.93 -0.95
C HIS A 73 -12.81 7.14 -2.01
N TYR A 74 -11.57 6.76 -1.72
CA TYR A 74 -10.78 5.85 -2.57
C TYR A 74 -11.01 4.37 -2.24
N PHE A 75 -11.76 4.07 -1.17
CA PHE A 75 -11.99 2.68 -0.79
C PHE A 75 -12.68 1.89 -1.91
N GLY A 76 -12.20 0.69 -2.17
CA GLY A 76 -12.70 -0.14 -3.28
C GLY A 76 -11.97 0.09 -4.60
N ALA A 77 -11.58 1.34 -4.92
CA ALA A 77 -10.76 1.67 -6.08
C ALA A 77 -9.25 1.55 -5.76
N CYS A 78 -8.83 2.03 -4.59
CA CYS A 78 -7.46 1.89 -4.11
C CYS A 78 -7.18 0.47 -3.59
N GLY A 79 -6.00 -0.06 -3.91
CA GLY A 79 -5.53 -1.37 -3.42
C GLY A 79 -5.02 -1.40 -1.98
N GLY A 80 -4.96 -0.24 -1.29
CA GLY A 80 -4.25 -0.11 -0.02
C GLY A 80 -4.99 -0.63 1.22
N CYS A 81 -6.32 -0.53 1.28
CA CYS A 81 -7.12 -0.90 2.45
C CYS A 81 -8.08 -2.05 2.16
N ALA A 82 -8.31 -2.91 3.18
CA ALA A 82 -9.16 -4.09 3.04
C ALA A 82 -10.39 -4.08 3.96
N TYR A 83 -10.41 -3.27 5.03
CA TYR A 83 -11.37 -3.44 6.14
C TYR A 83 -12.15 -2.18 6.49
N GLN A 84 -12.23 -1.18 5.63
CA GLN A 84 -12.91 0.08 5.99
C GLN A 84 -14.44 -0.01 6.07
N THR A 85 -15.03 -1.12 5.62
CA THR A 85 -16.45 -1.42 5.84
C THR A 85 -16.73 -2.04 7.22
N MET A 86 -15.68 -2.31 8.00
CA MET A 86 -15.77 -2.87 9.35
C MET A 86 -15.39 -1.81 10.38
N SER A 87 -16.15 -1.71 11.46
CA SER A 87 -15.75 -0.93 12.63
C SER A 87 -14.40 -1.40 13.16
N TYR A 88 -13.65 -0.49 13.80
CA TYR A 88 -12.35 -0.83 14.34
C TYR A 88 -12.43 -2.00 15.34
N ASP A 89 -13.49 -2.09 16.14
CA ASP A 89 -13.70 -3.16 17.11
C ASP A 89 -13.79 -4.55 16.44
N ASN A 90 -14.34 -4.65 15.24
CA ASN A 90 -14.44 -5.89 14.49
C ASN A 90 -13.14 -6.26 13.77
N GLN A 91 -12.33 -5.26 13.36
CA GLN A 91 -11.06 -5.51 12.65
C GLN A 91 -10.03 -6.30 13.50
N PRO A 92 -9.72 -5.90 14.77
CA PRO A 92 -8.84 -6.68 15.64
C PRO A 92 -9.37 -8.08 15.92
N LYS A 93 -10.67 -8.26 16.17
CA LYS A 93 -11.27 -9.59 16.39
C LYS A 93 -11.02 -10.52 15.22
N LEU A 94 -11.35 -10.07 13.99
CA LEU A 94 -11.12 -10.86 12.78
C LEU A 94 -9.63 -11.21 12.59
N LYS A 95 -8.73 -10.27 12.88
CA LYS A 95 -7.27 -10.50 12.80
C LYS A 95 -6.79 -11.45 13.88
N ALA A 96 -7.31 -11.34 15.10
CA ALA A 96 -7.02 -12.26 16.20
C ALA A 96 -7.40 -13.69 15.84
N ASP A 97 -8.61 -13.90 15.32
CA ASP A 97 -9.10 -15.21 14.92
C ASP A 97 -8.23 -15.85 13.82
N MET A 98 -7.81 -15.05 12.82
CA MET A 98 -6.90 -15.52 11.76
C MET A 98 -5.54 -15.96 12.32
N VAL A 99 -4.95 -15.17 13.22
CA VAL A 99 -3.63 -15.47 13.79
C VAL A 99 -3.74 -16.66 14.73
N LYS A 100 -4.77 -16.68 15.60
CA LYS A 100 -5.02 -17.81 16.50
C LYS A 100 -5.20 -19.12 15.74
N ALA A 101 -6.01 -19.13 14.68
CA ALA A 101 -6.20 -20.31 13.85
C ALA A 101 -4.91 -20.80 13.16
N LEU A 102 -3.99 -19.87 12.84
CA LEU A 102 -2.68 -20.21 12.30
C LEU A 102 -1.79 -20.87 13.37
N LEU A 103 -1.75 -20.31 14.57
CA LEU A 103 -0.99 -20.84 15.71
C LEU A 103 -1.53 -22.19 16.16
N ASP A 104 -2.86 -22.33 16.32
CA ASP A 104 -3.50 -23.58 16.70
C ASP A 104 -3.11 -24.74 15.75
N ARG A 105 -3.08 -24.46 14.46
CA ARG A 105 -2.71 -25.47 13.44
C ARG A 105 -1.29 -26.01 13.63
N VAL A 106 -0.37 -25.19 14.12
CA VAL A 106 1.04 -25.56 14.29
C VAL A 106 1.31 -26.08 15.71
N LEU A 107 0.82 -25.34 16.71
CA LEU A 107 1.14 -25.62 18.10
C LEU A 107 0.32 -26.76 18.71
N LEU A 108 -0.92 -26.96 18.22
CA LEU A 108 -1.81 -28.03 18.70
C LEU A 108 -1.81 -29.26 17.76
N ALA A 109 -0.90 -29.34 16.79
CA ALA A 109 -0.73 -30.53 15.97
C ALA A 109 -0.35 -31.74 16.83
N GLU A 110 -0.78 -32.96 16.41
CA GLU A 110 -0.60 -34.19 17.19
C GLU A 110 0.85 -34.53 17.52
N ASP A 111 1.77 -34.14 16.62
CA ASP A 111 3.21 -34.32 16.72
C ASP A 111 3.95 -33.12 17.33
N SER A 112 3.23 -32.08 17.76
CA SER A 112 3.81 -30.93 18.44
C SER A 112 4.24 -31.26 19.85
N ASN A 113 5.40 -30.74 20.23
CA ASN A 113 5.88 -30.79 21.63
C ASN A 113 5.16 -29.78 22.54
N SER A 114 4.44 -28.81 21.98
CA SER A 114 3.68 -27.79 22.71
C SER A 114 2.20 -28.08 22.56
N LYS A 115 1.58 -28.63 23.59
CA LYS A 115 0.14 -28.94 23.60
C LYS A 115 -0.73 -27.84 24.19
N ASP A 116 -0.10 -26.89 24.89
CA ASP A 116 -0.77 -25.77 25.52
C ASP A 116 -0.02 -24.45 25.23
N TYR A 117 -0.77 -23.39 25.02
CA TYR A 117 -0.27 -22.02 25.01
C TYR A 117 -1.37 -21.07 25.52
N GLU A 118 -0.96 -19.98 26.15
CA GLU A 118 -1.88 -18.94 26.57
C GLU A 118 -2.08 -17.93 25.45
N TRP A 119 -3.34 -17.72 25.06
CA TRP A 119 -3.70 -16.70 24.09
C TRP A 119 -4.12 -15.42 24.80
N GLU A 120 -3.23 -14.45 24.90
CA GLU A 120 -3.47 -13.16 25.58
C GLU A 120 -4.35 -12.19 24.77
N GLY A 121 -4.72 -12.53 23.54
CA GLY A 121 -5.55 -11.72 22.67
C GLY A 121 -4.74 -10.85 21.69
N ILE A 122 -5.26 -9.69 21.38
CA ILE A 122 -4.67 -8.73 20.43
C ILE A 122 -4.68 -7.32 21.02
N LEU A 123 -3.56 -6.62 20.90
CA LEU A 123 -3.49 -5.19 21.23
C LEU A 123 -3.98 -4.37 20.04
N GLY A 124 -4.93 -3.48 20.32
CA GLY A 124 -5.40 -2.51 19.34
C GLY A 124 -4.36 -1.42 19.05
N SER A 125 -4.46 -0.80 17.88
CA SER A 125 -3.65 0.38 17.58
C SER A 125 -4.17 1.60 18.37
N PRO A 126 -3.30 2.43 18.95
CA PRO A 126 -3.70 3.68 19.59
C PRO A 126 -4.25 4.71 18.59
N SER A 127 -3.95 4.56 17.30
CA SER A 127 -4.47 5.41 16.22
C SER A 127 -5.11 4.56 15.14
N GLN A 128 -6.34 4.89 14.77
CA GLN A 128 -7.10 4.20 13.71
C GLN A 128 -6.85 4.82 12.33
N THR A 129 -6.49 6.11 12.32
CA THR A 129 -6.13 6.89 11.12
C THR A 129 -4.74 7.49 11.27
N ALA A 130 -4.14 8.00 10.20
CA ALA A 130 -2.84 8.64 10.16
C ALA A 130 -1.72 7.85 10.86
N TYR A 131 -1.83 6.52 10.91
CA TYR A 131 -0.87 5.65 11.61
C TYR A 131 0.32 5.22 10.76
N ARG A 132 0.23 5.38 9.45
CA ARG A 132 1.25 4.93 8.51
C ARG A 132 2.47 5.83 8.57
N ASN A 133 3.65 5.25 8.68
CA ASN A 133 4.92 5.97 8.80
C ASN A 133 5.87 5.77 7.59
N LYS A 134 5.47 4.97 6.59
CA LYS A 134 6.17 4.81 5.31
C LYS A 134 5.17 4.61 4.18
N MET A 135 5.31 5.36 3.10
CA MET A 135 4.60 5.13 1.84
C MET A 135 5.58 5.13 0.67
N GLU A 136 5.30 4.27 -0.28
CA GLU A 136 5.94 4.25 -1.60
C GLU A 136 4.86 4.62 -2.61
N PHE A 137 4.84 5.87 -3.02
CA PHE A 137 3.96 6.33 -4.10
C PHE A 137 4.63 6.02 -5.43
N THR A 138 3.87 5.52 -6.38
CA THR A 138 4.32 5.18 -7.72
C THR A 138 3.93 6.28 -8.69
N PHE A 139 4.85 6.69 -9.55
CA PHE A 139 4.54 7.49 -10.73
C PHE A 139 4.00 6.59 -11.85
N GLY A 140 3.01 7.07 -12.56
CA GLY A 140 2.40 6.36 -13.70
C GLY A 140 1.37 7.23 -14.37
N ASP A 141 0.50 6.62 -15.14
CA ASP A 141 -0.69 7.27 -15.68
C ASP A 141 -1.95 6.88 -14.91
N ALA A 142 -2.92 7.78 -14.84
CA ALA A 142 -4.18 7.54 -14.14
C ALA A 142 -5.03 6.48 -14.87
N TYR A 143 -4.85 6.38 -16.17
CA TYR A 143 -5.38 5.37 -17.09
C TYR A 143 -4.49 5.36 -18.33
N LYS A 144 -4.52 4.30 -19.11
CA LYS A 144 -3.67 4.13 -20.29
C LYS A 144 -3.58 5.41 -21.15
N ASP A 145 -2.36 5.90 -21.32
CA ASP A 145 -2.04 7.14 -22.05
C ASP A 145 -2.71 8.40 -21.45
N GLY A 146 -3.06 8.36 -20.16
CA GLY A 146 -3.65 9.44 -19.40
C GLY A 146 -2.62 10.44 -18.83
N PRO A 147 -3.06 11.39 -17.99
CA PRO A 147 -2.17 12.33 -17.35
C PRO A 147 -1.25 11.65 -16.35
N LEU A 148 -0.08 12.27 -16.08
CA LEU A 148 0.81 11.84 -15.02
C LEU A 148 0.05 11.78 -13.68
N ALA A 149 0.18 10.67 -13.00
CA ALA A 149 -0.35 10.43 -11.66
C ALA A 149 0.79 10.03 -10.71
N LEU A 150 0.62 10.34 -9.43
CA LEU A 150 1.50 9.89 -8.35
C LEU A 150 0.61 9.38 -7.22
N GLY A 151 0.77 8.12 -6.82
CA GLY A 151 -0.11 7.54 -5.81
C GLY A 151 0.04 6.05 -5.65
N LEU A 152 -1.08 5.35 -5.52
CA LEU A 152 -1.13 3.91 -5.32
C LEU A 152 -1.79 3.22 -6.51
N HIS A 153 -1.42 1.95 -6.73
CA HIS A 153 -2.06 1.15 -7.77
C HIS A 153 -3.56 1.01 -7.52
N GLN A 154 -4.33 1.14 -8.59
CA GLN A 154 -5.74 0.82 -8.58
C GLN A 154 -5.94 -0.68 -8.31
N LYS A 155 -6.96 -1.01 -7.53
CA LYS A 155 -7.27 -2.40 -7.17
C LYS A 155 -7.52 -3.26 -8.40
N GLY A 156 -6.67 -4.26 -8.60
CA GLY A 156 -6.78 -5.19 -9.74
C GLY A 156 -6.14 -4.70 -11.04
N SER A 157 -5.52 -3.52 -11.05
CA SER A 157 -4.64 -3.04 -12.12
C SER A 157 -3.18 -2.99 -11.66
N PHE A 158 -2.26 -3.29 -12.56
CA PHE A 158 -0.82 -3.13 -12.36
C PHE A 158 -0.28 -1.83 -12.95
N TYR A 159 -1.08 -1.13 -13.74
CA TYR A 159 -0.65 0.01 -14.53
C TYR A 159 -1.28 1.31 -14.04
N ASP A 160 -2.58 1.28 -13.75
CA ASP A 160 -3.32 2.49 -13.42
C ASP A 160 -2.98 2.97 -12.00
N ILE A 161 -2.58 4.23 -11.89
CA ILE A 161 -2.20 4.87 -10.63
C ILE A 161 -3.32 5.81 -10.19
N LEU A 162 -3.76 5.61 -8.98
CA LEU A 162 -4.75 6.45 -8.31
C LEU A 162 -4.04 7.46 -7.41
N THR A 163 -4.19 8.75 -7.70
CA THR A 163 -3.68 9.82 -6.83
C THR A 163 -4.51 9.87 -5.55
N VAL A 164 -3.88 9.57 -4.42
CA VAL A 164 -4.55 9.38 -3.12
C VAL A 164 -4.27 10.56 -2.17
N ASP A 165 -4.59 11.75 -2.62
CA ASP A 165 -4.35 13.03 -1.92
C ASP A 165 -5.18 13.24 -0.65
N GLY A 166 -6.25 12.45 -0.44
CA GLY A 166 -7.06 12.39 0.77
C GLY A 166 -6.96 11.06 1.52
N CYS A 167 -5.82 10.37 1.47
CA CYS A 167 -5.65 9.08 2.11
C CYS A 167 -5.66 9.19 3.64
N GLU A 168 -6.60 8.53 4.31
CA GLU A 168 -6.81 8.64 5.77
C GLU A 168 -5.79 7.88 6.62
N ILE A 169 -5.02 6.95 6.05
CA ILE A 169 -4.00 6.21 6.83
C ILE A 169 -2.69 6.99 6.99
N ILE A 170 -2.54 8.12 6.28
CA ILE A 170 -1.42 9.06 6.37
C ILE A 170 -1.90 10.43 6.84
N GLY A 171 -0.99 11.25 7.38
CA GLY A 171 -1.29 12.60 7.82
C GLY A 171 -1.41 13.59 6.64
N ALA A 172 -1.92 14.80 6.92
CA ALA A 172 -2.16 15.83 5.91
C ALA A 172 -0.90 16.28 5.16
N ASP A 173 0.24 16.33 5.84
CA ASP A 173 1.51 16.74 5.20
C ASP A 173 1.98 15.78 4.12
N TRP A 174 1.65 14.50 4.26
CA TRP A 174 1.89 13.51 3.21
C TRP A 174 1.14 13.84 1.92
N SER A 175 -0.13 14.21 2.04
CA SER A 175 -0.94 14.62 0.90
C SER A 175 -0.39 15.89 0.25
N ARG A 176 0.13 16.84 1.05
CA ARG A 176 0.79 18.04 0.56
C ARG A 176 2.08 17.73 -0.20
N ILE A 177 2.93 16.86 0.35
CA ILE A 177 4.15 16.39 -0.33
C ILE A 177 3.79 15.70 -1.65
N LEU A 178 2.81 14.80 -1.64
CA LEU A 178 2.37 14.07 -2.84
C LEU A 178 1.85 15.04 -3.92
N THR A 179 0.94 15.93 -3.56
CA THR A 179 0.32 16.85 -4.53
C THR A 179 1.29 17.89 -5.08
N ALA A 180 2.18 18.43 -4.22
CA ALA A 180 3.22 19.35 -4.64
C ALA A 180 4.21 18.66 -5.59
N THR A 181 4.64 17.44 -5.27
CA THR A 181 5.52 16.64 -6.13
C THR A 181 4.88 16.34 -7.48
N LEU A 182 3.62 15.89 -7.49
CA LEU A 182 2.88 15.63 -8.72
C LEU A 182 2.78 16.89 -9.59
N ALA A 183 2.38 18.02 -9.00
CA ALA A 183 2.26 19.29 -9.71
C ALA A 183 3.62 19.76 -10.28
N PHE A 184 4.69 19.59 -9.51
CA PHE A 184 6.04 19.97 -9.93
C PHE A 184 6.50 19.25 -11.21
N PHE A 185 6.33 17.91 -11.25
CA PHE A 185 6.76 17.10 -12.40
C PHE A 185 5.77 17.16 -13.56
N SER A 186 4.46 17.25 -13.31
CA SER A 186 3.45 17.44 -14.35
C SER A 186 3.64 18.76 -15.09
N GLY A 187 3.90 19.86 -14.38
CA GLY A 187 4.14 21.17 -14.99
C GLY A 187 5.40 21.26 -15.85
N ARG A 188 6.29 20.27 -15.72
CA ARG A 188 7.55 20.16 -16.50
C ARG A 188 7.52 19.06 -17.54
N ASN A 189 6.41 18.33 -17.65
CA ASN A 189 6.23 17.20 -18.57
C ASN A 189 7.33 16.13 -18.43
N VAL A 190 7.81 15.87 -17.21
CA VAL A 190 8.79 14.81 -16.95
C VAL A 190 8.08 13.45 -17.06
N PRO A 191 8.54 12.55 -17.94
CA PRO A 191 7.86 11.28 -18.17
C PRO A 191 8.10 10.31 -17.00
N PHE A 192 7.06 9.52 -16.66
CA PHE A 192 7.24 8.39 -15.76
C PHE A 192 7.89 7.20 -16.48
N PHE A 193 8.54 6.32 -15.71
CA PHE A 193 9.16 5.10 -16.22
C PHE A 193 8.11 4.04 -16.57
N HIS A 194 7.95 3.76 -17.86
CA HIS A 194 6.99 2.79 -18.36
C HIS A 194 7.57 1.38 -18.31
N ARG A 195 7.06 0.53 -17.42
CA ARG A 195 7.60 -0.81 -17.14
C ARG A 195 7.73 -1.75 -18.33
N MET A 196 6.80 -1.68 -19.28
CA MET A 196 6.82 -2.57 -20.46
C MET A 196 7.76 -2.09 -21.55
N ARG A 197 7.97 -0.77 -21.66
CA ARG A 197 8.88 -0.17 -22.64
C ARG A 197 10.28 0.02 -22.09
N HIS A 198 10.42 0.03 -20.76
CA HIS A 198 11.65 0.35 -20.02
C HIS A 198 12.18 1.75 -20.36
N GLU A 199 11.27 2.68 -20.58
CA GLU A 199 11.52 4.07 -20.98
C GLU A 199 10.85 5.03 -20.02
N GLY A 200 11.49 6.19 -19.78
CA GLY A 200 10.99 7.24 -18.90
C GLY A 200 11.85 7.42 -17.66
N ILE A 201 11.49 8.37 -16.82
CA ILE A 201 12.34 8.88 -15.74
C ILE A 201 11.76 8.55 -14.36
N LEU A 202 10.57 9.07 -14.03
CA LEU A 202 10.00 9.04 -12.69
C LEU A 202 9.51 7.65 -12.31
N ARG A 203 9.95 7.12 -11.17
CA ARG A 203 9.55 5.78 -10.69
C ARG A 203 8.72 5.84 -9.41
N ASN A 204 9.31 6.30 -8.32
CA ASN A 204 8.65 6.31 -7.03
C ASN A 204 8.98 7.59 -6.25
N LEU A 205 8.07 7.95 -5.35
CA LEU A 205 8.32 8.87 -4.25
C LEU A 205 8.16 8.07 -2.95
N VAL A 206 9.26 7.84 -2.26
CA VAL A 206 9.25 7.15 -0.96
C VAL A 206 9.27 8.21 0.13
N VAL A 207 8.26 8.22 0.96
CA VAL A 207 8.15 9.14 2.08
C VAL A 207 8.15 8.35 3.37
N ARG A 208 8.91 8.80 4.36
CA ARG A 208 8.91 8.28 5.73
C ARG A 208 8.64 9.42 6.70
N GLN A 209 7.95 9.13 7.79
CA GLN A 209 7.71 10.10 8.86
C GLN A 209 7.99 9.45 10.20
N SER A 210 8.74 10.13 11.05
CA SER A 210 8.84 9.79 12.47
C SER A 210 7.55 10.17 13.19
N ARG A 211 7.05 9.26 14.00
CA ARG A 211 5.89 9.50 14.86
C ARG A 211 6.28 10.25 16.14
N ALA A 212 7.54 10.12 16.56
CA ALA A 212 8.03 10.75 17.78
C ALA A 212 8.21 12.27 17.64
N ASN A 213 8.67 12.74 16.49
CA ASN A 213 9.04 14.15 16.30
C ASN A 213 8.50 14.79 15.02
N GLY A 214 7.75 14.08 14.19
CA GLY A 214 7.14 14.60 12.97
C GLY A 214 8.10 14.83 11.80
N GLN A 215 9.36 14.38 11.90
CA GLN A 215 10.35 14.51 10.83
C GLN A 215 9.98 13.67 9.60
N PHE A 216 10.19 14.26 8.42
CA PHE A 216 10.04 13.58 7.13
C PHE A 216 11.39 13.29 6.49
N LEU A 217 11.52 12.11 5.91
CA LEU A 217 12.56 11.74 4.95
C LEU A 217 11.89 11.44 3.62
N ILE A 218 12.24 12.20 2.59
CA ILE A 218 11.63 12.13 1.26
C ILE A 218 12.68 11.63 0.29
N ASN A 219 12.39 10.56 -0.45
CA ASN A 219 13.30 9.99 -1.44
C ASN A 219 12.62 9.95 -2.81
N LEU A 220 13.14 10.69 -3.76
CA LEU A 220 12.75 10.62 -5.17
C LEU A 220 13.55 9.50 -5.85
N VAL A 221 12.85 8.55 -6.45
CA VAL A 221 13.45 7.43 -7.18
C VAL A 221 13.17 7.58 -8.66
N THR A 222 14.23 7.56 -9.49
CA THR A 222 14.13 7.69 -10.95
C THR A 222 15.00 6.68 -11.68
N SER A 223 14.83 6.57 -12.98
CA SER A 223 15.85 5.98 -13.87
C SER A 223 16.96 7.00 -14.14
N THR A 224 18.03 6.54 -14.78
CA THR A 224 19.15 7.41 -15.23
C THR A 224 18.90 8.06 -16.59
N GLN A 225 17.71 7.92 -17.21
CA GLN A 225 17.44 8.30 -18.61
C GLN A 225 17.21 9.82 -18.83
N TRP A 226 17.70 10.68 -17.96
CA TRP A 226 17.48 12.13 -18.01
C TRP A 226 17.93 12.78 -19.33
N ASP A 227 19.14 12.46 -19.80
CA ASP A 227 19.70 13.02 -21.03
C ASP A 227 18.90 12.61 -22.27
N THR A 228 18.32 11.40 -22.27
CA THR A 228 17.45 10.93 -23.35
C THR A 228 16.25 11.82 -23.59
N TYR A 229 15.75 12.46 -22.53
CA TYR A 229 14.61 13.37 -22.55
C TYR A 229 15.00 14.86 -22.48
N GLY A 230 16.30 15.17 -22.50
CA GLY A 230 16.82 16.54 -22.55
C GLY A 230 16.67 17.33 -21.25
N PHE A 231 16.59 16.65 -20.10
CA PHE A 231 16.52 17.32 -18.80
C PHE A 231 17.90 17.47 -18.16
N ASP A 232 18.20 18.67 -17.64
CA ASP A 232 19.30 18.88 -16.70
C ASP A 232 18.89 18.36 -15.32
N VAL A 233 19.36 17.17 -14.98
CA VAL A 233 19.03 16.48 -13.72
C VAL A 233 19.42 17.33 -12.50
N LYS A 234 20.59 18.01 -12.51
CA LYS A 234 21.07 18.79 -11.36
C LYS A 234 20.18 19.99 -11.11
N GLN A 235 19.86 20.74 -12.15
CA GLN A 235 18.98 21.89 -12.05
C GLN A 235 17.57 21.48 -11.59
N LEU A 236 17.08 20.38 -12.10
CA LEU A 236 15.73 19.88 -11.76
C LEU A 236 15.65 19.37 -10.33
N LEU A 237 16.66 18.62 -9.85
CA LEU A 237 16.72 18.14 -8.46
C LEU A 237 16.87 19.31 -7.48
N GLN A 238 17.67 20.32 -7.81
CA GLN A 238 17.77 21.54 -6.99
C GLN A 238 16.42 22.24 -6.88
N ALA A 239 15.71 22.45 -8.00
CA ALA A 239 14.40 23.07 -8.00
C ALA A 239 13.35 22.22 -7.25
N PHE A 240 13.46 20.89 -7.27
CA PHE A 240 12.61 19.98 -6.50
C PHE A 240 12.85 20.16 -5.00
N VAL A 241 14.11 20.23 -4.55
CA VAL A 241 14.45 20.51 -3.14
C VAL A 241 13.91 21.87 -2.71
N GLU A 242 14.11 22.92 -3.50
CA GLU A 242 13.61 24.26 -3.20
C GLU A 242 12.09 24.29 -3.05
N MET A 243 11.38 23.59 -3.93
CA MET A 243 9.91 23.44 -3.85
C MET A 243 9.46 22.79 -2.56
N LEU A 244 10.11 21.68 -2.13
CA LEU A 244 9.77 21.00 -0.88
C LEU A 244 10.08 21.86 0.36
N LEU A 245 11.20 22.56 0.37
CA LEU A 245 11.56 23.47 1.47
C LEU A 245 10.63 24.71 1.54
N GLU A 246 10.11 25.15 0.40
CA GLU A 246 9.10 26.21 0.39
C GLU A 246 7.75 25.70 0.90
N LEU A 247 7.38 24.46 0.56
CA LEU A 247 6.20 23.80 1.12
C LEU A 247 6.27 23.69 2.64
N GLU A 248 7.44 23.34 3.20
CA GLU A 248 7.67 23.24 4.65
C GLU A 248 7.42 24.56 5.39
N LYS A 249 7.74 25.69 4.77
CA LYS A 249 7.56 27.04 5.36
C LYS A 249 6.10 27.47 5.43
N SER A 250 5.19 26.75 4.76
CA SER A 250 3.78 27.12 4.78
C SER A 250 3.16 26.82 6.15
N ASP A 251 2.29 27.69 6.64
CA ASP A 251 1.55 27.51 7.91
C ASP A 251 0.72 26.23 7.95
N ALA A 252 0.46 25.62 6.81
CA ALA A 252 -0.31 24.39 6.69
C ALA A 252 0.55 23.15 6.94
N PHE A 253 1.87 23.22 6.87
CA PHE A 253 2.78 22.09 7.07
C PHE A 253 3.17 22.00 8.53
N ALA A 254 2.82 20.90 9.20
CA ALA A 254 2.99 20.74 10.64
C ALA A 254 4.29 20.01 11.03
N GLY A 255 4.83 19.18 10.13
CA GLY A 255 6.07 18.43 10.34
C GLY A 255 7.32 19.23 10.01
N SER A 256 8.44 18.53 9.84
CA SER A 256 9.70 19.10 9.35
C SER A 256 10.39 18.14 8.38
N ILE A 257 11.08 18.67 7.38
CA ILE A 257 11.84 17.87 6.41
C ILE A 257 13.26 17.68 6.94
N ALA A 258 13.54 16.50 7.51
CA ALA A 258 14.86 16.14 8.01
C ALA A 258 15.85 15.87 6.88
N GLY A 259 15.36 15.30 5.76
CA GLY A 259 16.23 15.03 4.63
C GLY A 259 15.47 14.76 3.34
N ILE A 260 16.16 15.02 2.23
CA ILE A 260 15.70 14.75 0.88
C ILE A 260 16.78 13.93 0.18
N LEU A 261 16.40 12.76 -0.29
CA LEU A 261 17.25 11.80 -0.99
C LEU A 261 16.87 11.72 -2.47
N TYR A 262 17.84 11.38 -3.27
CA TYR A 262 17.67 11.01 -4.67
C TYR A 262 18.23 9.60 -4.89
N THR A 263 17.47 8.73 -5.52
CA THR A 263 17.89 7.35 -5.82
C THR A 263 17.75 7.06 -7.29
N GLU A 264 18.82 6.58 -7.90
CA GLU A 264 18.84 6.02 -9.25
C GLU A 264 18.49 4.53 -9.18
N ASN A 265 17.58 4.09 -10.04
CA ASN A 265 17.12 2.71 -10.13
C ASN A 265 16.78 2.36 -11.58
N ASP A 266 17.65 1.60 -12.23
CA ASP A 266 17.46 1.12 -13.62
C ASP A 266 16.97 -0.34 -13.69
N ALA A 267 16.59 -0.94 -12.54
CA ALA A 267 16.05 -2.29 -12.53
C ALA A 267 14.78 -2.39 -13.39
N LEU A 268 14.67 -3.47 -14.14
CA LEU A 268 13.49 -3.75 -14.99
C LEU A 268 12.24 -4.05 -14.15
N GLY A 269 12.43 -4.54 -12.94
CA GLY A 269 11.34 -4.86 -12.01
C GLY A 269 10.89 -3.68 -11.16
N ASP A 270 9.85 -3.93 -10.36
CA ASP A 270 9.16 -2.93 -9.52
C ASP A 270 9.78 -2.78 -8.11
N VAL A 271 10.92 -3.37 -7.91
CA VAL A 271 11.61 -3.29 -6.62
C VAL A 271 12.30 -1.94 -6.52
N VAL A 272 12.07 -1.22 -5.43
CA VAL A 272 12.86 -0.03 -5.08
C VAL A 272 14.26 -0.51 -4.67
N GLN A 273 15.10 -0.71 -5.67
CA GLN A 273 16.51 -1.04 -5.53
C GLN A 273 17.31 0.24 -5.73
N SER A 274 18.41 0.40 -5.02
CA SER A 274 19.28 1.56 -5.15
C SER A 274 20.52 1.15 -5.93
N ASP A 275 20.68 1.66 -7.14
CA ASP A 275 21.94 1.58 -7.89
C ASP A 275 22.90 2.68 -7.41
N ARG A 276 22.36 3.87 -7.13
CA ARG A 276 23.03 5.00 -6.51
C ARG A 276 22.07 5.78 -5.66
N MET A 277 22.50 6.25 -4.50
CA MET A 277 21.75 7.15 -3.63
C MET A 277 22.59 8.39 -3.31
N GLU A 278 21.96 9.56 -3.36
CA GLU A 278 22.56 10.86 -3.09
C GLU A 278 21.71 11.63 -2.08
N LEU A 279 22.38 12.26 -1.11
CA LEU A 279 21.73 13.17 -0.17
C LEU A 279 21.66 14.56 -0.81
N LEU A 280 20.45 15.05 -1.09
CA LEU A 280 20.23 16.37 -1.68
C LEU A 280 20.09 17.47 -0.63
N TYR A 281 19.53 17.13 0.55
CA TYR A 281 19.32 18.08 1.65
C TYR A 281 19.29 17.38 2.99
N GLY A 282 19.81 18.04 4.03
CA GLY A 282 19.67 17.63 5.43
C GLY A 282 20.45 16.36 5.79
N GLN A 283 19.77 15.35 6.27
CA GLN A 283 20.33 14.08 6.71
C GLN A 283 19.65 12.88 6.03
N ASP A 284 20.33 11.73 5.98
CA ASP A 284 19.87 10.53 5.30
C ASP A 284 19.03 9.60 6.18
N TYR A 285 18.59 10.08 7.34
CA TYR A 285 17.78 9.34 8.30
C TYR A 285 16.76 10.25 9.00
N ILE A 286 15.77 9.64 9.62
CA ILE A 286 14.90 10.25 10.65
C ILE A 286 15.14 9.57 11.98
N GLU A 287 14.91 10.27 13.08
CA GLU A 287 14.96 9.70 14.41
C GLU A 287 13.57 9.26 14.85
N GLU A 288 13.43 8.02 15.27
CA GLU A 288 12.20 7.46 15.86
C GLU A 288 12.47 7.01 17.29
N GLU A 289 11.45 7.12 18.13
CA GLU A 289 11.53 6.65 19.52
C GLU A 289 10.41 5.63 19.81
N ILE A 290 10.80 4.43 20.24
CA ILE A 290 9.86 3.36 20.58
C ILE A 290 10.25 2.84 21.96
N LEU A 291 9.34 2.95 22.93
CA LEU A 291 9.54 2.51 24.33
C LEU A 291 10.81 3.08 24.97
N GLY A 292 11.14 4.34 24.68
CA GLY A 292 12.32 5.03 25.21
C GLY A 292 13.63 4.69 24.48
N LEU A 293 13.59 3.83 23.46
CA LEU A 293 14.73 3.51 22.60
C LEU A 293 14.72 4.38 21.36
N LYS A 294 15.86 4.97 21.01
CA LYS A 294 16.04 5.81 19.83
C LYS A 294 16.59 5.00 18.67
N PHE A 295 15.98 5.18 17.50
CA PHE A 295 16.33 4.51 16.26
C PHE A 295 16.64 5.54 15.18
N LYS A 296 17.65 5.29 14.38
CA LYS A 296 17.85 5.94 13.08
C LYS A 296 17.23 5.06 11.98
N ILE A 297 16.34 5.63 11.19
CA ILE A 297 15.59 4.94 10.15
C ILE A 297 15.91 5.57 8.79
#